data_2748dd5b3d9cb507af3732d53d7a5886
#
_entry.id   2748dd5b3d9cb507af3732d53d7a5886
#
_cell.length_a   1.000
_cell.length_b   1.000
_cell.length_c   1.000
_cell.angle_alpha   90.00
_cell.angle_beta   90.00
_cell.angle_gamma   90.00
#
_symmetry.space_group_name_H-M   'P 1'
#
loop_
_entity.id
_entity.type
_entity.pdbx_description
1 polymer ?
#
loop_
_entity_poly.entity_id
_entity_poly.type
_entity_poly.pdbx_seq_one_letter_code
_entity_poly.pdbx_strand_id
1 'polypeptide(L)'
;MTVRTSGIRQPGIWASVVSDDAPALLDWLLALGFSEDLMIPGEREGSVHHCQLDWPEGGRVMLSSRDERPTPCLPGTSSLHVVTADPDAVMLRARALGATVIHELVDQTDYPSRDFTIADRDGNHWTFATFAG
;
A
#
# COMPACT_ATOMS: atom_id res chain seq x y z
N MET A 1 -10.60 -22.06 -4.76
CA MET A 1 -10.42 -20.86 -3.94
C MET A 1 -11.01 -21.09 -2.57
N THR A 2 -10.26 -20.80 -1.53
CA THR A 2 -10.72 -21.00 -0.17
C THR A 2 -11.58 -19.82 0.29
N VAL A 3 -12.79 -20.12 0.72
CA VAL A 3 -13.66 -19.09 1.30
C VAL A 3 -13.36 -19.00 2.79
N ARG A 4 -13.04 -17.81 3.26
CA ARG A 4 -12.83 -17.60 4.70
C ARG A 4 -14.16 -17.59 5.42
N THR A 5 -14.26 -18.43 6.44
CA THR A 5 -15.47 -18.56 7.25
C THR A 5 -15.31 -17.99 8.66
N SER A 6 -14.13 -17.43 8.97
CA SER A 6 -13.91 -16.74 10.23
C SER A 6 -14.83 -15.53 10.29
N GLY A 7 -15.57 -15.25 11.29
CA GLY A 7 -16.50 -14.12 11.38
C GLY A 7 -15.91 -12.73 11.08
N ILE A 8 -14.66 -12.66 10.61
CA ILE A 8 -14.00 -11.41 10.20
C ILE A 8 -14.45 -11.05 8.79
N ARG A 9 -15.07 -9.88 8.67
CA ARG A 9 -15.50 -9.36 7.39
C ARG A 9 -14.29 -8.98 6.55
N GLN A 10 -14.19 -9.55 5.34
CA GLN A 10 -13.15 -9.17 4.39
C GLN A 10 -13.50 -7.84 3.72
N PRO A 11 -12.51 -7.02 3.35
CA PRO A 11 -12.76 -5.82 2.56
C PRO A 11 -13.44 -6.18 1.25
N GLY A 12 -14.48 -5.42 0.89
CA GLY A 12 -15.23 -5.63 -0.36
C GLY A 12 -14.64 -4.88 -1.55
N ILE A 13 -13.78 -3.91 -1.29
CA ILE A 13 -13.10 -3.12 -2.33
C ILE A 13 -11.60 -3.19 -2.05
N TRP A 14 -10.83 -3.57 -3.07
CA TRP A 14 -9.38 -3.67 -2.98
C TRP A 14 -8.75 -2.74 -4.02
N ALA A 15 -7.77 -1.96 -3.61
CA ALA A 15 -6.96 -1.19 -4.54
C ALA A 15 -5.94 -2.11 -5.20
N SER A 16 -5.61 -1.83 -6.45
CA SER A 16 -4.58 -2.56 -7.18
C SER A 16 -3.50 -1.58 -7.63
N VAL A 17 -2.26 -1.92 -7.34
CA VAL A 17 -1.10 -1.16 -7.80
C VAL A 17 -0.21 -2.07 -8.64
N VAL A 18 0.40 -1.50 -9.67
CA VAL A 18 1.40 -2.19 -10.48
C VAL A 18 2.74 -1.51 -10.27
N SER A 19 3.81 -2.26 -10.46
CA SER A 19 5.16 -1.74 -10.26
C SER A 19 6.10 -2.21 -11.36
N ASP A 20 7.06 -1.36 -11.69
CA ASP A 20 8.18 -1.74 -12.56
C ASP A 20 9.22 -2.58 -11.81
N ASP A 21 9.11 -2.63 -10.47
CA ASP A 21 9.90 -3.52 -9.62
C ASP A 21 9.03 -3.94 -8.43
N ALA A 22 8.15 -4.91 -8.68
CA ALA A 22 7.18 -5.34 -7.67
C ALA A 22 7.83 -5.93 -6.40
N PRO A 23 8.91 -6.72 -6.49
CA PRO A 23 9.59 -7.17 -5.26
C PRO A 23 10.09 -6.01 -4.39
N ALA A 24 10.64 -4.96 -5.00
CA ALA A 24 11.12 -3.80 -4.24
C ALA A 24 9.95 -3.04 -3.59
N LEU A 25 8.83 -2.89 -4.30
CA LEU A 25 7.64 -2.25 -3.73
C LEU A 25 7.05 -3.09 -2.60
N LEU A 26 7.03 -4.41 -2.75
CA LEU A 26 6.59 -5.32 -1.70
C LEU A 26 7.41 -5.12 -0.41
N ASP A 27 8.73 -5.13 -0.53
CA ASP A 27 9.62 -4.93 0.63
C ASP A 27 9.36 -3.59 1.30
N TRP A 28 9.14 -2.54 0.52
CA TRP A 28 8.83 -1.20 1.03
C TRP A 28 7.52 -1.18 1.80
N LEU A 29 6.48 -1.81 1.26
CA LEU A 29 5.17 -1.89 1.92
C LEU A 29 5.23 -2.71 3.21
N LEU A 30 5.96 -3.83 3.21
CA LEU A 30 6.16 -4.63 4.42
C LEU A 30 6.86 -3.82 5.50
N ALA A 31 7.87 -3.06 5.13
CA ALA A 31 8.61 -2.22 6.08
C ALA A 31 7.75 -1.11 6.67
N LEU A 32 6.75 -0.62 5.94
CA LEU A 32 5.80 0.38 6.44
C LEU A 32 4.76 -0.20 7.40
N GLY A 33 4.55 -1.51 7.39
CA GLY A 33 3.61 -2.14 8.31
C GLY A 33 2.54 -3.02 7.68
N PHE A 34 2.51 -3.12 6.34
CA PHE A 34 1.63 -4.08 5.66
C PHE A 34 2.10 -5.51 5.95
N SER A 35 1.18 -6.44 5.88
CA SER A 35 1.51 -7.87 5.95
C SER A 35 1.11 -8.57 4.65
N GLU A 36 1.95 -9.50 4.21
CA GLU A 36 1.68 -10.29 3.02
C GLU A 36 0.70 -11.41 3.36
N ASP A 37 -0.39 -11.49 2.59
CA ASP A 37 -1.41 -12.53 2.74
C ASP A 37 -1.26 -13.62 1.68
N LEU A 38 -0.90 -13.25 0.45
CA LEU A 38 -0.76 -14.18 -0.66
C LEU A 38 0.29 -13.65 -1.63
N MET A 39 1.13 -14.53 -2.14
CA MET A 39 2.13 -14.20 -3.16
C MET A 39 2.14 -15.26 -4.23
N ILE A 40 1.90 -14.86 -5.47
CA ILE A 40 1.99 -15.73 -6.64
C ILE A 40 3.07 -15.14 -7.56
N PRO A 41 4.21 -15.81 -7.71
CA PRO A 41 5.26 -15.33 -8.60
C PRO A 41 4.80 -15.32 -10.05
N GLY A 42 5.37 -14.42 -10.84
CA GLY A 42 5.17 -14.40 -12.29
C GLY A 42 6.09 -15.39 -13.00
N GLU A 43 5.91 -15.51 -14.32
CA GLU A 43 6.71 -16.42 -15.13
C GLU A 43 8.17 -15.95 -15.25
N ARG A 44 8.38 -14.64 -15.36
CA ARG A 44 9.71 -14.07 -15.42
C ARG A 44 10.30 -14.01 -14.02
N GLU A 45 11.59 -14.35 -13.89
CA GLU A 45 12.28 -14.24 -12.61
C GLU A 45 12.18 -12.82 -12.05
N GLY A 46 11.81 -12.70 -10.78
CA GLY A 46 11.65 -11.42 -10.11
C GLY A 46 10.32 -10.72 -10.40
N SER A 47 9.45 -11.33 -11.21
CA SER A 47 8.12 -10.77 -11.42
C SER A 47 7.12 -11.29 -10.42
N VAL A 48 6.08 -10.51 -10.18
CA VAL A 48 4.97 -10.85 -9.29
C VAL A 48 3.70 -10.89 -10.13
N HIS A 49 3.09 -12.06 -10.22
CA HIS A 49 1.81 -12.20 -10.89
C HIS A 49 0.68 -11.59 -10.05
N HIS A 50 0.67 -11.90 -8.75
CA HIS A 50 -0.34 -11.41 -7.84
C HIS A 50 0.18 -11.45 -6.40
N CYS A 51 0.03 -10.35 -5.69
CA CYS A 51 0.34 -10.29 -4.27
C CYS A 51 -0.79 -9.56 -3.56
N GLN A 52 -1.18 -10.07 -2.40
CA GLN A 52 -2.19 -9.45 -1.54
C GLN A 52 -1.53 -9.02 -0.24
N LEU A 53 -1.76 -7.76 0.13
CA LEU A 53 -1.22 -7.19 1.36
C LEU A 53 -2.36 -6.62 2.19
N ASP A 54 -2.32 -6.90 3.48
CA ASP A 54 -3.30 -6.39 4.43
C ASP A 54 -2.69 -5.28 5.27
N TRP A 55 -3.46 -4.22 5.47
CA TRP A 55 -3.13 -3.21 6.46
C TRP A 55 -3.70 -3.65 7.81
N PRO A 56 -2.90 -3.62 8.91
CA PRO A 56 -3.34 -4.18 10.20
C PRO A 56 -4.63 -3.57 10.75
N GLU A 57 -4.88 -2.31 10.43
CA GLU A 57 -6.06 -1.59 10.91
C GLU A 57 -7.24 -1.70 9.93
N GLY A 58 -7.14 -2.54 8.91
CA GLY A 58 -8.19 -2.80 7.93
C GLY A 58 -7.83 -2.33 6.54
N GLY A 59 -8.27 -3.08 5.56
CA GLY A 59 -8.01 -2.78 4.16
C GLY A 59 -7.01 -3.72 3.52
N ARG A 60 -7.09 -3.78 2.19
CA ARG A 60 -6.25 -4.68 1.39
C ARG A 60 -5.85 -4.00 0.10
N VAL A 61 -4.61 -4.23 -0.32
CA VAL A 61 -4.14 -3.83 -1.65
C VAL A 61 -3.62 -5.05 -2.38
N MET A 62 -3.72 -5.01 -3.69
CA MET A 62 -3.11 -5.99 -4.59
C MET A 62 -1.92 -5.35 -5.28
N LEU A 63 -0.88 -6.15 -5.51
CA LEU A 63 0.35 -5.71 -6.17
C LEU A 63 0.70 -6.70 -7.26
N SER A 64 1.08 -6.21 -8.42
CA SER A 64 1.62 -7.06 -9.48
C SER A 64 2.66 -6.30 -10.28
N SER A 65 3.51 -7.06 -10.98
CA SER A 65 4.42 -6.50 -11.95
C SER A 65 3.64 -5.97 -13.15
N ARG A 66 4.12 -4.88 -13.73
CA ARG A 66 3.46 -4.21 -14.85
C ARG A 66 3.19 -5.16 -16.02
N ASP A 67 4.15 -6.00 -16.36
CA ASP A 67 4.07 -6.93 -17.49
C ASP A 67 3.20 -8.15 -17.22
N GLU A 68 2.71 -8.33 -16.00
CA GLU A 68 1.81 -9.43 -15.63
C GLU A 68 0.32 -9.04 -15.73
N ARG A 69 0.03 -7.81 -16.16
CA ARG A 69 -1.35 -7.33 -16.26
C ARG A 69 -1.85 -7.42 -17.69
N PRO A 70 -3.04 -8.03 -17.92
CA PRO A 70 -3.61 -8.15 -19.26
C PRO A 70 -4.15 -6.82 -19.80
N THR A 71 -4.47 -5.87 -18.94
CA THR A 71 -4.92 -4.54 -19.33
C THR A 71 -3.86 -3.51 -18.96
N PRO A 72 -3.73 -2.43 -19.74
CA PRO A 72 -2.72 -1.43 -19.44
C PRO A 72 -3.03 -0.72 -18.13
N CYS A 73 -2.20 -0.98 -17.13
CA CYS A 73 -2.16 -0.25 -15.87
C CYS A 73 -0.79 0.39 -15.77
N LEU A 74 -0.74 1.68 -15.44
CA LEU A 74 0.51 2.42 -15.38
C LEU A 74 1.00 2.51 -13.94
N PRO A 75 2.26 2.17 -13.67
CA PRO A 75 2.86 2.43 -12.36
C PRO A 75 2.83 3.92 -12.04
N GLY A 76 2.68 4.25 -10.76
CA GLY A 76 2.82 5.62 -10.30
C GLY A 76 1.60 6.52 -10.49
N THR A 77 0.45 5.96 -10.87
CA THR A 77 -0.76 6.75 -11.12
C THR A 77 -1.81 6.61 -10.03
N SER A 78 -1.51 5.89 -8.96
CA SER A 78 -2.46 5.67 -7.86
C SER A 78 -2.24 6.63 -6.71
N SER A 79 -3.32 6.94 -6.00
CA SER A 79 -3.30 7.68 -4.74
C SER A 79 -4.14 6.91 -3.74
N LEU A 80 -3.55 6.54 -2.62
CA LEU A 80 -4.18 5.70 -1.61
C LEU A 80 -4.24 6.42 -0.27
N HIS A 81 -5.36 6.29 0.40
CA HIS A 81 -5.57 6.82 1.74
C HIS A 81 -5.61 5.64 2.72
N VAL A 82 -4.65 5.58 3.62
CA VAL A 82 -4.50 4.50 4.59
C VAL A 82 -4.80 5.06 5.97
N VAL A 83 -5.85 4.53 6.59
CA VAL A 83 -6.25 4.99 7.93
C VAL A 83 -5.37 4.32 8.97
N THR A 84 -4.81 5.13 9.86
CA THR A 84 -4.01 4.64 10.99
C THR A 84 -4.23 5.51 12.22
N ALA A 85 -4.30 4.89 13.37
CA ALA A 85 -4.37 5.61 14.64
C ALA A 85 -3.04 6.25 15.02
N ASP A 86 -1.93 5.79 14.42
CA ASP A 86 -0.58 6.26 14.77
C ASP A 86 0.24 6.61 13.51
N PRO A 87 -0.08 7.72 12.84
CA PRO A 87 0.71 8.15 11.68
C PRO A 87 2.16 8.49 12.04
N ASP A 88 2.44 8.89 13.27
CA ASP A 88 3.80 9.18 13.72
C ASP A 88 4.69 7.94 13.65
N ALA A 89 4.18 6.79 14.08
CA ALA A 89 4.92 5.54 14.01
C ALA A 89 5.19 5.13 12.55
N VAL A 90 4.21 5.30 11.66
CA VAL A 90 4.39 5.00 10.25
C VAL A 90 5.41 5.95 9.63
N MET A 91 5.38 7.24 10.00
CA MET A 91 6.35 8.22 9.50
C MET A 91 7.78 7.87 9.93
N LEU A 92 7.98 7.37 11.14
CA LEU A 92 9.30 6.90 11.57
C LEU A 92 9.81 5.79 10.67
N ARG A 93 8.97 4.83 10.32
CA ARG A 93 9.34 3.74 9.39
C ARG A 93 9.60 4.27 7.99
N ALA A 94 8.79 5.20 7.52
CA ALA A 94 8.99 5.83 6.21
C ALA A 94 10.32 6.57 6.12
N ARG A 95 10.69 7.31 7.16
CA ARG A 95 11.97 8.02 7.23
C ARG A 95 13.14 7.04 7.24
N ALA A 96 13.03 5.93 7.97
CA ALA A 96 14.05 4.89 7.99
C ALA A 96 14.27 4.26 6.62
N LEU A 97 13.25 4.21 5.78
CA LEU A 97 13.32 3.73 4.40
C LEU A 97 13.89 4.77 3.43
N GLY A 98 14.03 6.02 3.85
CA GLY A 98 14.39 7.11 2.95
C GLY A 98 13.28 7.45 1.98
N ALA A 99 12.00 7.27 2.37
CA ALA A 99 10.86 7.51 1.51
C ALA A 99 10.79 8.98 1.07
N THR A 100 10.33 9.20 -0.15
CA THR A 100 10.11 10.55 -0.68
C THR A 100 8.87 11.16 -0.02
N VAL A 101 9.05 12.21 0.74
CA VAL A 101 7.95 12.89 1.44
C VAL A 101 7.34 13.94 0.52
N ILE A 102 6.04 13.80 0.25
CA ILE A 102 5.25 14.76 -0.53
C ILE A 102 4.64 15.81 0.40
N HIS A 103 4.04 15.37 1.50
CA HIS A 103 3.53 16.22 2.57
C HIS A 103 4.07 15.75 3.90
N GLU A 104 4.65 16.66 4.66
CA GLU A 104 5.12 16.36 6.00
C GLU A 104 3.96 16.06 6.96
N LEU A 105 4.27 15.34 8.03
CA LEU A 105 3.30 15.02 9.07
C LEU A 105 2.82 16.30 9.74
N VAL A 106 1.50 16.52 9.71
CA VAL A 106 0.88 17.75 10.20
C VAL A 106 -0.54 17.46 10.67
N ASP A 107 -1.00 18.24 11.65
CA ASP A 107 -2.41 18.29 11.98
C ASP A 107 -3.12 19.20 10.98
N GLN A 108 -4.12 18.67 10.30
CA GLN A 108 -4.90 19.45 9.35
C GLN A 108 -5.74 20.50 10.07
N THR A 109 -5.95 21.64 9.43
CA THR A 109 -6.75 22.72 10.01
C THR A 109 -8.19 22.71 9.49
N ASP A 110 -8.44 22.10 8.36
CA ASP A 110 -9.74 22.09 7.68
C ASP A 110 -10.66 20.97 8.14
N TYR A 111 -10.08 19.88 8.66
CA TYR A 111 -10.81 18.69 9.10
C TYR A 111 -9.96 17.94 10.14
N PRO A 112 -10.59 17.07 10.95
CA PRO A 112 -9.87 16.38 12.03
C PRO A 112 -9.02 15.25 11.49
N SER A 113 -7.78 15.55 11.16
CA SER A 113 -6.82 14.56 10.66
C SER A 113 -5.40 14.97 11.03
N ARG A 114 -4.60 13.98 11.38
CA ARG A 114 -3.15 14.10 11.42
C ARG A 114 -2.62 13.14 10.36
N ASP A 115 -1.88 13.65 9.39
CA ASP A 115 -1.49 12.85 8.24
C ASP A 115 -0.21 13.31 7.59
N PHE A 116 0.32 12.45 6.73
CA PHE A 116 1.43 12.75 5.82
C PHE A 116 1.25 11.95 4.54
N THR A 117 1.95 12.36 3.50
CA THR A 117 1.93 11.67 2.20
C THR A 117 3.36 11.40 1.75
N ILE A 118 3.60 10.18 1.31
CA ILE A 118 4.87 9.76 0.72
C ILE A 118 4.61 9.18 -0.67
N ALA A 119 5.63 9.22 -1.51
CA ALA A 119 5.60 8.56 -2.81
C ALA A 119 6.41 7.27 -2.73
N ASP A 120 5.91 6.22 -3.37
CA ASP A 120 6.68 4.99 -3.52
C ASP A 120 7.67 5.09 -4.69
N ARG A 121 8.41 4.02 -4.94
CA ARG A 121 9.43 3.98 -5.99
C ARG A 121 8.86 4.20 -7.40
N ASP A 122 7.58 3.93 -7.61
CA ASP A 122 6.92 4.10 -8.91
C ASP A 122 6.21 5.45 -9.03
N GLY A 123 6.07 6.18 -7.91
CA GLY A 123 5.42 7.48 -7.89
C GLY A 123 3.99 7.47 -7.39
N ASN A 124 3.46 6.33 -6.93
CA ASN A 124 2.16 6.31 -6.28
C ASN A 124 2.23 7.08 -4.97
N HIS A 125 1.16 7.79 -4.64
CA HIS A 125 1.05 8.53 -3.39
C HIS A 125 0.32 7.70 -2.35
N TRP A 126 0.91 7.63 -1.16
CA TRP A 126 0.34 6.93 -0.01
C TRP A 126 0.18 7.93 1.12
N THR A 127 -1.05 8.20 1.49
CA THR A 127 -1.37 9.10 2.61
C THR A 127 -1.75 8.24 3.81
N PHE A 128 -1.06 8.45 4.92
CA PHE A 128 -1.34 7.77 6.19
C PHE A 128 -1.97 8.78 7.13
N ALA A 129 -3.20 8.54 7.54
CA ALA A 129 -4.04 9.55 8.18
C ALA A 129 -4.91 8.98 9.29
N THR A 130 -5.17 9.79 10.30
CA THR A 130 -6.15 9.44 11.32
C THR A 130 -7.59 9.61 10.84
N PHE A 131 -7.79 10.41 9.77
CA PHE A 131 -9.13 10.68 9.26
C PHE A 131 -9.75 9.42 8.67
N ALA A 132 -10.89 9.01 9.21
CA ALA A 132 -11.61 7.80 8.82
C ALA A 132 -13.06 8.08 8.37
N GLY A 133 -13.38 9.32 8.11
CA GLY A 133 -14.72 9.74 7.67
C GLY A 133 -15.55 10.45 8.73
#